data_0f05365568b10eb9d337b4a148cea164
#
_entry.id   0f05365568b10eb9d337b4a148cea164
#
_cell.length_a   1.000
_cell.length_b   1.000
_cell.length_c   1.000
_cell.angle_alpha   90.00
_cell.angle_beta   90.00
_cell.angle_gamma   90.00
#
_symmetry.space_group_name_H-M   'P 1'
#
loop_
_entity.id
_entity.type
_entity.pdbx_description
1 polymer ?
#
loop_
_entity_poly.entity_id
_entity_poly.type
_entity_poly.pdbx_seq_one_letter_code
_entity_poly.pdbx_strand_id
1 'polypeptide(L)'
;MGEALELLAREGEDAKVIAGGQSLVPLMAFRLARPSALIDINRIAELRYVRRDGDALRIGALATHRDIETNAEPGVLEGYSILPRAARFIGHYPIRTRGTFGGSIAHADPTSEWCMLARLLDAEIVVTGAQGSRTVASADFFLGVFTTALGVDEVVTEVRFPAPAPRSAIREFARRQGDFAVVAVATALEMEDGRVRSARIALAGVSDAPVRATEA
;
A
#
# COMPACT_ATOMS: atom_id res chain seq x y z
N MET A 1 18.33 7.86 2.77
CA MET A 1 17.16 8.61 2.23
C MET A 1 17.59 9.94 1.59
N GLY A 2 18.42 10.77 2.23
CA GLY A 2 18.81 12.09 1.70
C GLY A 2 19.28 12.08 0.25
N GLU A 3 20.24 11.23 -0.09
CA GLU A 3 20.75 11.09 -1.47
C GLU A 3 19.62 10.77 -2.48
N ALA A 4 18.68 9.90 -2.13
CA ALA A 4 17.57 9.57 -3.01
C ALA A 4 16.65 10.78 -3.28
N LEU A 5 16.40 11.60 -2.27
CA LEU A 5 15.61 12.84 -2.40
C LEU A 5 16.36 13.90 -3.20
N GLU A 6 17.68 14.05 -3.00
CA GLU A 6 18.52 14.97 -3.78
C GLU A 6 18.53 14.58 -5.26
N LEU A 7 18.65 13.26 -5.55
CA LEU A 7 18.57 12.74 -6.91
C LEU A 7 17.19 13.00 -7.54
N LEU A 8 16.11 12.74 -6.80
CA LEU A 8 14.75 12.95 -7.29
C LEU A 8 14.49 14.43 -7.62
N ALA A 9 14.90 15.33 -6.73
CA ALA A 9 14.78 16.76 -6.95
C ALA A 9 15.62 17.26 -8.15
N ARG A 10 16.81 16.67 -8.37
CA ARG A 10 17.70 17.04 -9.49
C ARG A 10 17.20 16.54 -10.83
N GLU A 11 16.73 15.29 -10.90
CA GLU A 11 16.31 14.64 -12.15
C GLU A 11 14.89 15.04 -12.58
N GLY A 12 14.06 15.57 -11.64
CA GLY A 12 12.74 16.15 -11.92
C GLY A 12 11.65 15.11 -12.23
N GLU A 13 10.58 15.59 -12.88
CA GLU A 13 9.33 14.83 -13.09
C GLU A 13 9.50 13.57 -13.93
N ASP A 14 10.47 13.54 -14.83
CA ASP A 14 10.74 12.39 -15.70
C ASP A 14 11.48 11.25 -14.99
N ALA A 15 12.04 11.49 -13.81
CA ALA A 15 12.64 10.44 -12.99
C ALA A 15 11.56 9.61 -12.28
N LYS A 16 11.88 8.34 -12.00
CA LYS A 16 10.99 7.46 -11.23
C LYS A 16 11.76 6.75 -10.13
N VAL A 17 11.14 6.68 -8.96
CA VAL A 17 11.63 5.85 -7.86
C VAL A 17 11.38 4.39 -8.19
N ILE A 18 12.39 3.53 -8.01
CA ILE A 18 12.24 2.09 -8.12
C ILE A 18 12.48 1.43 -6.76
N ALA A 19 11.49 0.67 -6.31
CA ALA A 19 11.55 -0.24 -5.18
C ALA A 19 11.53 -1.68 -5.70
N GLY A 20 10.49 -2.46 -5.46
CA GLY A 20 10.37 -3.83 -5.94
C GLY A 20 10.33 -4.01 -7.46
N GLY A 21 10.01 -2.96 -8.22
CA GLY A 21 9.99 -2.92 -9.68
C GLY A 21 8.86 -3.73 -10.33
N GLN A 22 7.92 -4.30 -9.55
CA GLN A 22 6.94 -5.27 -10.07
C GLN A 22 5.82 -4.64 -10.91
N SER A 23 5.64 -3.32 -10.86
CA SER A 23 4.79 -2.55 -11.77
C SER A 23 5.64 -1.76 -12.77
N LEU A 24 6.66 -1.03 -12.30
CA LEU A 24 7.43 -0.12 -13.13
C LEU A 24 8.24 -0.86 -14.23
N VAL A 25 8.89 -1.98 -13.91
CA VAL A 25 9.69 -2.72 -14.90
C VAL A 25 8.83 -3.29 -16.03
N PRO A 26 7.65 -3.92 -15.78
CA PRO A 26 6.72 -4.28 -16.83
C PRO A 26 6.27 -3.09 -17.70
N LEU A 27 5.92 -1.96 -17.08
CA LEU A 27 5.54 -0.74 -17.81
C LEU A 27 6.67 -0.26 -18.74
N MET A 28 7.92 -0.31 -18.28
CA MET A 28 9.08 0.03 -19.10
C MET A 28 9.30 -0.99 -20.23
N ALA A 29 9.11 -2.29 -19.97
CA ALA A 29 9.23 -3.33 -20.99
C ALA A 29 8.23 -3.15 -22.13
N PHE A 30 7.01 -2.72 -21.80
CA PHE A 30 5.97 -2.37 -22.79
C PHE A 30 6.09 -0.93 -23.31
N ARG A 31 7.13 -0.17 -22.89
CA ARG A 31 7.35 1.23 -23.27
C ARG A 31 6.22 2.18 -22.86
N LEU A 32 5.40 1.80 -21.90
CA LEU A 32 4.34 2.63 -21.31
C LEU A 32 4.91 3.64 -20.29
N ALA A 33 6.06 3.33 -19.69
CA ALA A 33 6.85 4.27 -18.90
C ALA A 33 8.25 4.39 -19.51
N ARG A 34 8.78 5.62 -19.59
CA ARG A 34 10.11 5.92 -20.14
C ARG A 34 10.82 6.95 -19.26
N PRO A 35 11.13 6.60 -18.01
CA PRO A 35 11.80 7.54 -17.12
C PRO A 35 13.19 7.91 -17.65
N SER A 36 13.60 9.17 -17.44
CA SER A 36 14.95 9.65 -17.74
C SER A 36 15.99 9.05 -16.80
N ALA A 37 15.58 8.77 -15.55
CA ALA A 37 16.42 8.18 -14.51
C ALA A 37 15.60 7.27 -13.60
N LEU A 38 16.25 6.24 -13.04
CA LEU A 38 15.69 5.38 -12.00
C LEU A 38 16.46 5.62 -10.69
N ILE A 39 15.73 6.01 -9.65
CA ILE A 39 16.26 6.22 -8.32
C ILE A 39 15.95 4.99 -7.49
N ASP A 40 16.97 4.14 -7.32
CA ASP A 40 16.84 2.87 -6.61
C ASP A 40 16.93 3.06 -5.09
N ILE A 41 15.81 2.81 -4.41
CA ILE A 41 15.71 2.92 -2.94
C ILE A 41 15.85 1.58 -2.22
N ASN A 42 16.07 0.46 -2.90
CA ASN A 42 16.09 -0.88 -2.29
C ASN A 42 17.16 -1.06 -1.20
N ARG A 43 18.20 -0.24 -1.19
CA ARG A 43 19.29 -0.29 -0.20
C ARG A 43 19.02 0.54 1.04
N ILE A 44 17.90 1.24 1.13
CA ILE A 44 17.53 2.07 2.28
C ILE A 44 16.90 1.17 3.35
N ALA A 45 17.74 0.52 4.15
CA ALA A 45 17.33 -0.51 5.09
C ALA A 45 16.31 -0.01 6.14
N GLU A 46 16.40 1.27 6.51
CA GLU A 46 15.47 1.91 7.44
C GLU A 46 14.02 1.95 6.96
N LEU A 47 13.75 1.71 5.68
CA LEU A 47 12.39 1.62 5.13
C LEU A 47 11.82 0.19 5.12
N ARG A 48 12.57 -0.82 5.58
CA ARG A 48 12.12 -2.20 5.59
C ARG A 48 11.81 -2.66 7.01
N TYR A 49 10.56 -2.53 7.41
CA TYR A 49 10.06 -3.02 8.70
C TYR A 49 8.54 -3.21 8.70
N VAL A 50 8.08 -4.05 9.63
CA VAL A 50 6.68 -4.17 10.06
C VAL A 50 6.72 -4.16 11.58
N ARG A 51 6.16 -3.15 12.24
CA ARG A 51 6.28 -3.01 13.70
C ARG A 51 5.02 -2.42 14.33
N ARG A 52 4.80 -2.76 15.59
CA ARG A 52 3.77 -2.15 16.43
C ARG A 52 4.31 -0.87 17.07
N ASP A 53 3.40 0.08 17.26
CA ASP A 53 3.63 1.30 18.04
C ASP A 53 2.32 1.60 18.81
N GLY A 54 2.23 1.07 20.02
CA GLY A 54 0.97 0.99 20.75
C GLY A 54 -0.07 0.15 20.01
N ASP A 55 -1.24 0.72 19.77
CA ASP A 55 -2.30 0.09 18.98
C ASP A 55 -2.05 0.19 17.46
N ALA A 56 -1.23 1.15 17.03
CA ALA A 56 -0.95 1.35 15.63
C ALA A 56 0.01 0.27 15.07
N LEU A 57 -0.18 -0.09 13.80
CA LEU A 57 0.75 -0.88 13.02
C LEU A 57 1.45 0.04 12.01
N ARG A 58 2.78 0.02 12.01
CA ARG A 58 3.62 0.81 11.10
C ARG A 58 4.35 -0.12 10.13
N ILE A 59 4.21 0.15 8.84
CA ILE A 59 4.82 -0.62 7.77
C ILE A 59 5.70 0.31 6.94
N GLY A 60 7.00 0.03 6.93
CA GLY A 60 7.96 0.76 6.10
C GLY A 60 7.74 0.46 4.61
N ALA A 61 8.01 1.44 3.76
CA ALA A 61 7.70 1.36 2.33
C ALA A 61 8.38 0.21 1.59
N LEU A 62 9.54 -0.25 2.06
CA LEU A 62 10.29 -1.37 1.47
C LEU A 62 9.96 -2.73 2.09
N ALA A 63 9.03 -2.83 3.05
CA ALA A 63 8.50 -4.12 3.46
C ALA A 63 7.88 -4.81 2.23
N THR A 64 8.32 -6.01 1.92
CA THR A 64 7.79 -6.77 0.79
C THR A 64 6.41 -7.34 1.12
N HIS A 65 5.63 -7.66 0.10
CA HIS A 65 4.36 -8.37 0.32
C HIS A 65 4.60 -9.68 1.06
N ARG A 66 5.74 -10.33 0.81
CA ARG A 66 6.15 -11.55 1.50
C ARG A 66 6.47 -11.32 2.97
N ASP A 67 7.13 -10.21 3.31
CA ASP A 67 7.42 -9.86 4.71
C ASP A 67 6.11 -9.74 5.51
N ILE A 68 5.06 -9.17 4.94
CA ILE A 68 3.73 -9.07 5.56
C ILE A 68 3.02 -10.43 5.60
N GLU A 69 3.05 -11.19 4.49
CA GLU A 69 2.43 -12.50 4.39
C GLU A 69 2.92 -13.48 5.46
N THR A 70 4.21 -13.41 5.79
CA THR A 70 4.89 -14.36 6.67
C THR A 70 5.42 -13.78 7.96
N ASN A 71 5.02 -12.57 8.33
CA ASN A 71 5.43 -11.99 9.61
C ASN A 71 5.00 -12.92 10.75
N ALA A 72 6.00 -13.48 11.42
CA ALA A 72 5.83 -14.45 12.50
C ALA A 72 6.10 -13.84 13.89
N GLU A 73 6.41 -12.55 13.96
CA GLU A 73 6.65 -11.92 15.26
C GLU A 73 5.35 -11.85 16.05
N PRO A 74 5.31 -12.45 17.27
CA PRO A 74 4.12 -12.44 18.10
C PRO A 74 3.65 -11.00 18.39
N GLY A 75 2.36 -10.76 18.23
CA GLY A 75 1.74 -9.48 18.55
C GLY A 75 1.87 -8.40 17.47
N VAL A 76 2.84 -8.49 16.55
CA VAL A 76 3.02 -7.43 15.52
C VAL A 76 1.77 -7.28 14.65
N LEU A 77 1.23 -8.39 14.14
CA LEU A 77 0.01 -8.39 13.32
C LEU A 77 -1.25 -8.74 14.11
N GLU A 78 -1.18 -8.76 15.45
CA GLU A 78 -2.36 -8.97 16.27
C GLU A 78 -3.41 -7.88 16.02
N GLY A 79 -4.65 -8.31 15.74
CA GLY A 79 -5.71 -7.40 15.31
C GLY A 79 -5.64 -6.93 13.86
N TYR A 80 -4.58 -7.29 13.11
CA TYR A 80 -4.40 -6.95 11.69
C TYR A 80 -4.33 -8.18 10.77
N SER A 81 -4.95 -9.28 11.16
CA SER A 81 -4.92 -10.56 10.44
C SER A 81 -5.42 -10.47 8.98
N ILE A 82 -6.12 -9.40 8.61
CA ILE A 82 -6.53 -9.15 7.23
C ILE A 82 -5.34 -8.89 6.31
N LEU A 83 -4.25 -8.27 6.79
CA LEU A 83 -3.08 -7.93 5.98
C LEU A 83 -2.36 -9.19 5.44
N PRO A 84 -1.93 -10.17 6.27
CA PRO A 84 -1.31 -11.39 5.74
C PRO A 84 -2.28 -12.22 4.88
N ARG A 85 -3.59 -12.11 5.10
CA ARG A 85 -4.59 -12.74 4.21
C ARG A 85 -4.66 -12.07 2.86
N ALA A 86 -4.67 -10.74 2.82
CA ALA A 86 -4.69 -9.96 1.58
C ALA A 86 -3.40 -10.18 0.77
N ALA A 87 -2.24 -10.24 1.43
CA ALA A 87 -0.97 -10.50 0.75
C ALA A 87 -0.99 -11.74 -0.16
N ARG A 88 -1.80 -12.74 0.16
CA ARG A 88 -1.91 -14.00 -0.60
C ARG A 88 -2.64 -13.85 -1.94
N PHE A 89 -3.44 -12.80 -2.09
CA PHE A 89 -4.10 -12.48 -3.36
C PHE A 89 -3.13 -11.77 -4.31
N ILE A 90 -2.15 -11.04 -3.80
CA ILE A 90 -1.23 -10.23 -4.59
C ILE A 90 -0.31 -11.11 -5.42
N GLY A 91 -0.59 -11.20 -6.71
CA GLY A 91 0.28 -11.83 -7.69
C GLY A 91 0.75 -13.24 -7.30
N HIS A 92 1.87 -13.66 -7.89
CA HIS A 92 2.52 -14.92 -7.59
C HIS A 92 3.72 -14.76 -6.65
N TYR A 93 4.24 -15.86 -6.12
CA TYR A 93 5.36 -15.86 -5.17
C TYR A 93 6.55 -14.97 -5.58
N PRO A 94 7.05 -15.01 -6.83
CA PRO A 94 8.16 -14.12 -7.25
C PRO A 94 7.81 -12.64 -7.16
N ILE A 95 6.56 -12.27 -7.42
CA ILE A 95 6.07 -10.89 -7.29
C ILE A 95 6.07 -10.48 -5.83
N ARG A 96 5.55 -11.33 -4.92
CA ARG A 96 5.48 -11.03 -3.50
C ARG A 96 6.83 -10.91 -2.80
N THR A 97 7.85 -11.62 -3.27
CA THR A 97 9.21 -11.54 -2.70
C THR A 97 9.97 -10.27 -3.09
N ARG A 98 9.51 -9.53 -4.09
CA ARG A 98 10.16 -8.31 -4.58
C ARG A 98 9.27 -7.08 -4.46
N GLY A 99 7.98 -7.21 -4.80
CA GLY A 99 7.01 -6.13 -4.70
C GLY A 99 6.92 -5.63 -3.26
N THR A 100 6.86 -4.31 -3.09
CA THR A 100 6.89 -3.65 -1.80
C THR A 100 5.55 -3.00 -1.47
N PHE A 101 5.25 -2.90 -0.18
CA PHE A 101 4.02 -2.29 0.32
C PHE A 101 3.90 -0.83 -0.14
N GLY A 102 4.93 -0.02 0.13
CA GLY A 102 4.94 1.39 -0.28
C GLY A 102 4.93 1.57 -1.80
N GLY A 103 5.57 0.66 -2.55
CA GLY A 103 5.52 0.68 -4.01
C GLY A 103 4.11 0.47 -4.56
N SER A 104 3.31 -0.43 -3.95
CA SER A 104 1.91 -0.62 -4.31
C SER A 104 1.05 0.60 -3.97
N ILE A 105 1.25 1.19 -2.78
CA ILE A 105 0.55 2.43 -2.37
C ILE A 105 0.87 3.59 -3.32
N ALA A 106 2.15 3.80 -3.64
CA ALA A 106 2.58 4.88 -4.54
C ALA A 106 2.11 4.67 -5.99
N HIS A 107 1.99 3.41 -6.43
CA HIS A 107 1.49 3.07 -7.77
C HIS A 107 -0.01 3.31 -7.91
N ALA A 108 -0.77 3.14 -6.83
CA ALA A 108 -2.20 3.41 -6.76
C ALA A 108 -3.03 2.71 -7.85
N ASP A 109 -2.76 1.43 -8.11
CA ASP A 109 -3.63 0.64 -8.98
C ASP A 109 -5.02 0.54 -8.32
N PRO A 110 -6.12 0.87 -9.04
CA PRO A 110 -7.47 0.80 -8.50
C PRO A 110 -7.90 -0.60 -8.02
N THR A 111 -7.21 -1.64 -8.47
CA THR A 111 -7.47 -3.03 -8.08
C THR A 111 -6.58 -3.50 -6.92
N SER A 112 -5.67 -2.64 -6.43
CA SER A 112 -4.71 -3.01 -5.38
C SER A 112 -5.38 -3.30 -4.05
N GLU A 113 -5.10 -4.47 -3.51
CA GLU A 113 -5.53 -4.93 -2.18
C GLU A 113 -5.01 -3.99 -1.09
N TRP A 114 -3.76 -3.50 -1.22
CA TRP A 114 -3.17 -2.57 -0.25
C TRP A 114 -3.85 -1.21 -0.25
N CYS A 115 -4.17 -0.67 -1.43
CA CYS A 115 -4.88 0.60 -1.54
C CYS A 115 -6.30 0.49 -0.95
N MET A 116 -7.00 -0.63 -1.22
CA MET A 116 -8.31 -0.93 -0.62
C MET A 116 -8.22 -1.05 0.91
N LEU A 117 -7.22 -1.79 1.43
CA LEU A 117 -7.05 -1.93 2.88
C LEU A 117 -6.61 -0.64 3.56
N ALA A 118 -5.81 0.20 2.89
CA ALA A 118 -5.51 1.54 3.40
C ALA A 118 -6.80 2.37 3.58
N ARG A 119 -7.71 2.30 2.61
CA ARG A 119 -9.03 2.96 2.70
C ARG A 119 -9.93 2.34 3.76
N LEU A 120 -9.93 1.00 3.89
CA LEU A 120 -10.73 0.29 4.88
C LEU A 120 -10.36 0.66 6.32
N LEU A 121 -9.06 0.71 6.58
CA LEU A 121 -8.50 0.81 7.93
C LEU A 121 -8.06 2.25 8.27
N ASP A 122 -8.50 3.24 7.49
CA ASP A 122 -8.21 4.66 7.69
C ASP A 122 -6.70 4.95 7.85
N ALA A 123 -5.90 4.34 6.97
CA ALA A 123 -4.46 4.43 7.03
C ALA A 123 -3.96 5.85 6.80
N GLU A 124 -2.83 6.16 7.43
CA GLU A 124 -2.04 7.36 7.25
C GLU A 124 -0.82 7.04 6.40
N ILE A 125 -0.64 7.72 5.28
CA ILE A 125 0.50 7.57 4.38
C ILE A 125 1.52 8.65 4.71
N VAL A 126 2.72 8.25 5.14
CA VAL A 126 3.83 9.17 5.39
C VAL A 126 4.64 9.31 4.11
N VAL A 127 4.75 10.53 3.64
CA VAL A 127 5.55 10.90 2.48
C VAL A 127 6.68 11.82 2.91
N THR A 128 7.83 11.68 2.27
CA THR A 128 9.04 12.44 2.63
C THR A 128 9.63 13.06 1.37
N GLY A 129 9.87 14.34 1.40
CA GLY A 129 10.53 15.13 0.39
C GLY A 129 11.66 15.99 0.98
N ALA A 130 12.23 16.87 0.18
CA ALA A 130 13.32 17.75 0.59
C ALA A 130 12.96 18.67 1.77
N GLN A 131 11.68 19.02 1.93
CA GLN A 131 11.18 19.89 3.01
C GLN A 131 10.83 19.11 4.31
N GLY A 132 11.06 17.81 4.35
CA GLY A 132 10.72 16.95 5.47
C GLY A 132 9.59 15.97 5.15
N SER A 133 8.98 15.45 6.20
CA SER A 133 7.90 14.46 6.08
C SER A 133 6.55 15.08 6.39
N ARG A 134 5.52 14.65 5.66
CA ARG A 134 4.11 14.94 5.95
C ARG A 134 3.29 13.66 5.94
N THR A 135 2.15 13.70 6.58
CA THR A 135 1.20 12.59 6.62
C THR A 135 -0.04 12.95 5.81
N VAL A 136 -0.49 12.04 4.97
CA VAL A 136 -1.71 12.16 4.18
C VAL A 136 -2.66 11.04 4.56
N ALA A 137 -3.91 11.38 4.87
CA ALA A 137 -4.93 10.36 5.13
C ALA A 137 -5.19 9.55 3.85
N SER A 138 -5.44 8.24 3.98
CA SER A 138 -5.78 7.41 2.82
C SER A 138 -7.02 7.90 2.07
N ALA A 139 -7.88 8.68 2.74
CA ALA A 139 -9.03 9.34 2.14
C ALA A 139 -8.66 10.33 1.04
N ASP A 140 -7.54 11.01 1.23
CA ASP A 140 -7.09 12.13 0.41
C ASP A 140 -5.87 11.76 -0.45
N PHE A 141 -5.37 10.53 -0.32
CA PHE A 141 -4.14 10.10 -0.99
C PHE A 141 -4.38 9.58 -2.42
N PHE A 142 -5.43 8.76 -2.63
CA PHE A 142 -5.74 8.15 -3.93
C PHE A 142 -6.68 9.05 -4.72
N LEU A 143 -6.16 9.70 -5.76
CA LEU A 143 -6.89 10.73 -6.52
C LEU A 143 -7.52 10.20 -7.82
N GLY A 144 -7.11 9.02 -8.29
CA GLY A 144 -7.60 8.39 -9.52
C GLY A 144 -6.68 7.28 -9.98
N VAL A 145 -6.89 6.80 -11.20
CA VAL A 145 -6.10 5.72 -11.80
C VAL A 145 -4.62 6.10 -11.82
N PHE A 146 -3.78 5.33 -11.11
CA PHE A 146 -2.34 5.58 -10.99
C PHE A 146 -1.98 7.00 -10.54
N THR A 147 -2.90 7.67 -9.83
CA THR A 147 -2.74 9.07 -9.43
C THR A 147 -2.89 9.20 -7.92
N THR A 148 -1.92 9.84 -7.30
CA THR A 148 -1.87 10.06 -5.85
C THR A 148 -1.59 11.51 -5.51
N ALA A 149 -1.73 11.86 -4.24
CA ALA A 149 -1.32 13.14 -3.67
C ALA A 149 0.20 13.25 -3.41
N LEU A 150 1.00 12.29 -3.92
CA LEU A 150 2.46 12.30 -3.82
C LEU A 150 3.02 13.41 -4.72
N GLY A 151 3.85 14.28 -4.16
CA GLY A 151 4.59 15.28 -4.95
C GLY A 151 5.67 14.63 -5.83
N VAL A 152 6.11 15.34 -6.85
CA VAL A 152 7.12 14.84 -7.81
C VAL A 152 8.48 14.57 -7.18
N ASP A 153 8.78 15.25 -6.07
CA ASP A 153 10.01 15.15 -5.28
C ASP A 153 9.81 14.42 -3.94
N GLU A 154 8.68 13.72 -3.79
CA GLU A 154 8.33 12.98 -2.57
C GLU A 154 8.39 11.46 -2.78
N VAL A 155 8.67 10.76 -1.70
CA VAL A 155 8.70 9.30 -1.63
C VAL A 155 7.80 8.83 -0.49
N VAL A 156 6.96 7.81 -0.73
CA VAL A 156 6.26 7.11 0.35
C VAL A 156 7.29 6.38 1.20
N THR A 157 7.33 6.69 2.50
CA THR A 157 8.31 6.11 3.43
C THR A 157 7.69 5.15 4.44
N GLU A 158 6.44 5.37 4.82
CA GLU A 158 5.73 4.55 5.80
C GLU A 158 4.23 4.60 5.54
N VAL A 159 3.52 3.54 5.93
CA VAL A 159 2.07 3.56 6.09
C VAL A 159 1.73 3.12 7.51
N ARG A 160 0.84 3.87 8.16
CA ARG A 160 0.37 3.63 9.53
C ARG A 160 -1.09 3.23 9.49
N PHE A 161 -1.41 2.15 10.18
CA PHE A 161 -2.78 1.75 10.48
C PHE A 161 -3.04 2.12 11.93
N PRO A 162 -3.90 3.10 12.23
CA PRO A 162 -3.97 3.72 13.57
C PRO A 162 -4.58 2.79 14.61
N ALA A 163 -5.47 1.88 14.21
CA ALA A 163 -6.19 1.01 15.13
C ALA A 163 -6.38 -0.40 14.55
N PRO A 164 -6.33 -1.45 15.41
CA PRO A 164 -6.57 -2.82 14.98
C PRO A 164 -8.01 -3.04 14.52
N ALA A 165 -8.18 -3.99 13.61
CA ALA A 165 -9.48 -4.45 13.10
C ALA A 165 -9.57 -5.99 13.14
N PRO A 166 -9.70 -6.57 14.34
CA PRO A 166 -9.63 -8.03 14.51
C PRO A 166 -10.79 -8.77 13.81
N ARG A 167 -11.93 -8.12 13.67
CA ARG A 167 -13.09 -8.66 12.95
C ARG A 167 -13.16 -8.09 11.54
N SER A 168 -12.24 -8.55 10.71
CA SER A 168 -12.12 -8.11 9.33
C SER A 168 -12.05 -9.28 8.36
N ALA A 169 -12.52 -9.07 7.14
CA ALA A 169 -12.55 -10.07 6.09
C ALA A 169 -12.24 -9.42 4.73
N ILE A 170 -11.70 -10.22 3.82
CA ILE A 170 -11.48 -9.86 2.43
C ILE A 170 -11.97 -10.97 1.53
N ARG A 171 -12.55 -10.62 0.39
CA ARG A 171 -12.89 -11.49 -0.73
C ARG A 171 -12.50 -10.80 -2.02
N GLU A 172 -12.03 -11.60 -2.93
CA GLU A 172 -11.60 -11.14 -4.25
C GLU A 172 -12.13 -12.11 -5.31
N PHE A 173 -12.53 -11.55 -6.43
CA PHE A 173 -12.83 -12.27 -7.64
C PHE A 173 -11.80 -11.87 -8.71
N ALA A 174 -11.04 -12.84 -9.18
CA ALA A 174 -10.08 -12.71 -10.28
C ALA A 174 -10.30 -13.85 -11.27
N ARG A 175 -9.83 -13.71 -12.50
CA ARG A 175 -9.95 -14.76 -13.53
C ARG A 175 -9.13 -16.00 -13.17
N ARG A 176 -7.97 -15.79 -12.58
CA ARG A 176 -7.03 -16.82 -12.09
C ARG A 176 -6.42 -16.34 -10.79
N GLN A 177 -5.98 -17.27 -9.97
CA GLN A 177 -5.22 -16.92 -8.76
C GLN A 177 -3.95 -16.16 -9.14
N GLY A 178 -3.75 -14.99 -8.55
CA GLY A 178 -2.60 -14.13 -8.79
C GLY A 178 -2.74 -13.15 -9.96
N ASP A 179 -3.87 -13.18 -10.70
CA ASP A 179 -4.23 -12.10 -11.61
C ASP A 179 -4.74 -10.90 -10.80
N PHE A 180 -4.78 -9.72 -11.41
CA PHE A 180 -5.44 -8.56 -10.84
C PHE A 180 -6.93 -8.83 -10.58
N ALA A 181 -7.43 -8.30 -9.49
CA ALA A 181 -8.83 -8.39 -9.14
C ALA A 181 -9.72 -7.81 -10.25
N VAL A 182 -10.79 -8.53 -10.62
CA VAL A 182 -11.92 -7.92 -11.33
C VAL A 182 -12.68 -7.04 -10.36
N VAL A 183 -12.88 -7.56 -9.13
CA VAL A 183 -13.44 -6.82 -8.00
C VAL A 183 -12.94 -7.45 -6.69
N ALA A 184 -12.61 -6.61 -5.72
CA ALA A 184 -12.35 -7.06 -4.37
C ALA A 184 -13.19 -6.24 -3.37
N VAL A 185 -13.52 -6.88 -2.26
CA VAL A 185 -14.23 -6.25 -1.14
C VAL A 185 -13.56 -6.63 0.18
N ALA A 186 -13.38 -5.66 1.03
CA ALA A 186 -12.91 -5.85 2.39
C ALA A 186 -13.86 -5.19 3.39
N THR A 187 -14.00 -5.84 4.55
CA THR A 187 -14.90 -5.37 5.62
C THR A 187 -14.17 -5.39 6.95
N ALA A 188 -14.53 -4.44 7.83
CA ALA A 188 -14.12 -4.43 9.23
C ALA A 188 -15.30 -4.07 10.11
N LEU A 189 -15.52 -4.84 11.18
CA LEU A 189 -16.66 -4.69 12.08
C LEU A 189 -16.17 -4.32 13.48
N GLU A 190 -16.85 -3.36 14.09
CA GLU A 190 -16.79 -3.09 15.52
C GLU A 190 -18.02 -3.68 16.19
N MET A 191 -17.79 -4.42 17.27
CA MET A 191 -18.85 -5.10 18.00
C MET A 191 -18.96 -4.53 19.41
N GLU A 192 -20.20 -4.36 19.88
CA GLU A 192 -20.53 -3.99 21.24
C GLU A 192 -21.72 -4.83 21.68
N ASP A 193 -21.61 -5.51 22.82
CA ASP A 193 -22.66 -6.38 23.39
C ASP A 193 -23.24 -7.43 22.40
N GLY A 194 -22.35 -8.02 21.58
CA GLY A 194 -22.73 -9.03 20.58
C GLY A 194 -23.41 -8.49 19.33
N ARG A 195 -23.56 -7.16 19.21
CA ARG A 195 -24.15 -6.48 18.05
C ARG A 195 -23.10 -5.72 17.26
N VAL A 196 -23.32 -5.52 15.96
CA VAL A 196 -22.49 -4.66 15.15
C VAL A 196 -22.79 -3.20 15.53
N ARG A 197 -21.79 -2.52 16.07
CA ARG A 197 -21.81 -1.08 16.36
C ARG A 197 -21.49 -0.25 15.12
N SER A 198 -20.44 -0.64 14.40
CA SER A 198 -20.06 0.00 13.14
C SER A 198 -19.52 -1.02 12.15
N ALA A 199 -19.71 -0.74 10.86
CA ALA A 199 -19.17 -1.52 9.77
C ALA A 199 -18.42 -0.60 8.81
N ARG A 200 -17.24 -1.05 8.37
CA ARG A 200 -16.47 -0.39 7.33
C ARG A 200 -16.38 -1.35 6.15
N ILE A 201 -16.67 -0.83 4.94
CA ILE A 201 -16.62 -1.60 3.70
C ILE A 201 -15.78 -0.82 2.70
N ALA A 202 -14.79 -1.46 2.12
CA ALA A 202 -14.02 -0.88 1.03
C ALA A 202 -13.98 -1.83 -0.17
N LEU A 203 -13.92 -1.25 -1.37
CA LEU A 203 -13.95 -1.97 -2.63
C LEU A 203 -12.76 -1.54 -3.51
N ALA A 204 -12.27 -2.49 -4.31
CA ALA A 204 -11.29 -2.27 -5.35
C ALA A 204 -11.80 -2.79 -6.70
N GLY A 205 -11.36 -2.21 -7.80
CA GLY A 205 -11.76 -2.60 -9.16
C GLY A 205 -13.13 -2.09 -9.61
N VAL A 206 -13.79 -1.23 -8.82
CA VAL A 206 -15.15 -0.71 -9.10
C VAL A 206 -15.17 0.77 -9.48
N SER A 207 -14.04 1.45 -9.35
CA SER A 207 -13.89 2.88 -9.64
C SER A 207 -12.42 3.15 -10.03
N ASP A 208 -12.09 4.39 -10.33
CA ASP A 208 -10.74 4.88 -10.64
C ASP A 208 -9.80 4.96 -9.43
N ALA A 209 -10.32 4.78 -8.23
CA ALA A 209 -9.59 4.69 -6.97
C ALA A 209 -10.30 3.72 -6.01
N PRO A 210 -9.64 3.25 -4.92
CA PRO A 210 -10.30 2.40 -3.92
C PRO A 210 -11.43 3.15 -3.21
N VAL A 211 -12.61 2.56 -3.18
CA VAL A 211 -13.84 3.17 -2.67
C VAL A 211 -14.10 2.73 -1.24
N ARG A 212 -14.47 3.69 -0.38
CA ARG A 212 -15.12 3.42 0.91
C ARG A 212 -16.63 3.54 0.72
N ALA A 213 -17.38 2.46 0.94
CA ALA A 213 -18.84 2.49 0.91
C ALA A 213 -19.36 3.16 2.21
N THR A 214 -19.75 4.42 2.10
CA THR A 214 -20.23 5.22 3.26
C THR A 214 -21.75 5.14 3.43
N GLU A 215 -22.46 4.65 2.43
CA GLU A 215 -23.94 4.54 2.42
C GLU A 215 -24.44 3.09 2.61
N ALA A 216 -23.53 2.15 2.93
CA ALA A 216 -23.84 0.74 3.07
C ALA A 216 -24.15 0.34 4.52
#